data_791d3115d65ddefe1a94ed17dd59b8af
#
_entry.id   791d3115d65ddefe1a94ed17dd59b8af
#
_cell.length_a   1.000
_cell.length_b   1.000
_cell.length_c   1.000
_cell.angle_alpha   90.00
_cell.angle_beta   90.00
_cell.angle_gamma   90.00
#
_symmetry.space_group_name_H-M   'P 1'
#
loop_
_entity.id
_entity.type
_entity.pdbx_description
1 polymer ?
#
loop_
_entity_poly.entity_id
_entity_poly.type
_entity_poly.pdbx_seq_one_letter_code
_entity_poly.pdbx_strand_id
1 'polypeptide(L)'
;LAIGLAVLVVVYGLIAVTMTLLWFLWPAMVGEMEENARRIMELVPNLRPVEFVPLAALIGVYEELVFRGFLMTRLRRATGGWTIAVVLSTVVFTALHAFEQTRSALVIVAILSLVFSLVTIWRRSIVPAIIAHALFDLSQLLLLHLQAGDSWT
;
A
#
# COMPACT_ATOMS: atom_id res chain seq x y z
N LEU A 1 1.37 14.16 -11.95
CA LEU A 1 2.57 13.82 -11.18
C LEU A 1 2.57 14.50 -9.81
N ALA A 2 2.52 15.86 -9.72
CA ALA A 2 2.64 16.61 -8.47
C ALA A 2 1.68 16.15 -7.35
N ILE A 3 0.41 15.86 -7.69
CA ILE A 3 -0.57 15.39 -6.72
C ILE A 3 -0.20 13.99 -6.20
N GLY A 4 0.26 13.08 -7.07
CA GLY A 4 0.72 11.75 -6.64
C GLY A 4 1.91 11.83 -5.68
N LEU A 5 2.86 12.72 -5.92
CA LEU A 5 3.97 13.00 -5.00
C LEU A 5 3.50 13.58 -3.67
N ALA A 6 2.55 14.53 -3.70
CA ALA A 6 1.97 15.08 -2.47
C ALA A 6 1.23 14.00 -1.65
N VAL A 7 0.50 13.12 -2.32
CA VAL A 7 -0.17 11.97 -1.67
C VAL A 7 0.87 11.04 -1.03
N LEU A 8 1.97 10.76 -1.70
CA LEU A 8 3.05 9.94 -1.15
C LEU A 8 3.64 10.55 0.13
N VAL A 9 3.87 11.86 0.15
CA VAL A 9 4.35 12.57 1.37
C VAL A 9 3.34 12.43 2.51
N VAL A 10 2.05 12.61 2.24
CA VAL A 10 0.98 12.43 3.24
C VAL A 10 0.96 10.99 3.75
N VAL A 11 1.08 10.01 2.86
CA VAL A 11 1.14 8.59 3.22
C VAL A 11 2.30 8.31 4.17
N TYR A 12 3.51 8.75 3.84
CA TYR A 12 4.67 8.56 4.74
C TYR A 12 4.51 9.26 6.08
N GLY A 13 3.93 10.45 6.09
CA GLY A 13 3.61 11.17 7.34
C GLY A 13 2.64 10.38 8.22
N LEU A 14 1.57 9.83 7.62
CA LEU A 14 0.60 9.00 8.34
C LEU A 14 1.23 7.70 8.84
N ILE A 15 2.07 7.05 8.03
CA ILE A 15 2.80 5.85 8.44
C ILE A 15 3.71 6.16 9.63
N ALA A 16 4.50 7.24 9.57
CA ALA A 16 5.39 7.63 10.65
C ALA A 16 4.62 7.86 11.96
N VAL A 17 3.51 8.60 11.92
CA VAL A 17 2.64 8.81 13.09
C VAL A 17 2.09 7.47 13.58
N THR A 18 1.56 6.64 12.69
CA THR A 18 0.99 5.34 13.04
C THR A 18 2.03 4.43 13.67
N MET A 19 3.23 4.32 13.09
CA MET A 19 4.31 3.50 13.63
C MET A 19 4.77 4.00 15.00
N THR A 20 4.86 5.31 15.19
CA THR A 20 5.20 5.90 16.49
C THR A 20 4.15 5.55 17.55
N LEU A 21 2.86 5.69 17.22
CA LEU A 21 1.77 5.32 18.13
C LEU A 21 1.78 3.83 18.46
N LEU A 22 1.98 2.98 17.45
CA LEU A 22 2.03 1.53 17.62
C LEU A 22 3.23 1.10 18.47
N TRP A 23 4.39 1.72 18.30
CA TRP A 23 5.55 1.49 19.17
C TRP A 23 5.21 1.72 20.66
N PHE A 24 4.53 2.82 20.98
CA PHE A 24 4.17 3.12 22.36
C PHE A 24 3.06 2.21 22.92
N LEU A 25 2.07 1.89 22.08
CA LEU A 25 0.88 1.14 22.49
C LEU A 25 1.07 -0.38 22.41
N TRP A 26 1.94 -0.83 21.52
CA TRP A 26 2.13 -2.25 21.22
C TRP A 26 3.59 -2.57 20.82
N PRO A 27 4.52 -2.58 21.77
CA PRO A 27 5.96 -2.80 21.47
C PRO A 27 6.26 -4.12 20.72
N ALA A 28 5.45 -5.15 20.88
CA ALA A 28 5.60 -6.43 20.18
C ALA A 28 5.53 -6.30 18.64
N MET A 29 4.99 -5.19 18.13
CA MET A 29 4.90 -4.96 16.68
C MET A 29 6.24 -4.72 15.99
N VAL A 30 7.29 -4.35 16.72
CA VAL A 30 8.63 -4.18 16.12
C VAL A 30 9.10 -5.49 15.49
N GLY A 31 8.96 -6.60 16.23
CA GLY A 31 9.29 -7.93 15.70
C GLY A 31 8.40 -8.36 14.51
N GLU A 32 7.15 -7.92 14.47
CA GLU A 32 6.26 -8.18 13.33
C GLU A 32 6.73 -7.44 12.04
N MET A 33 7.38 -6.28 12.15
CA MET A 33 7.88 -5.54 10.99
C MET A 33 9.06 -6.27 10.31
N GLU A 34 9.98 -6.84 11.10
CA GLU A 34 11.08 -7.65 10.58
C GLU A 34 10.54 -8.92 9.89
N GLU A 35 9.58 -9.59 10.52
CA GLU A 35 8.90 -10.74 9.93
C GLU A 35 8.18 -10.38 8.63
N ASN A 36 7.52 -9.20 8.58
CA ASN A 36 6.87 -8.73 7.37
C ASN A 36 7.88 -8.49 6.23
N ALA A 37 9.00 -7.87 6.53
CA ALA A 37 10.07 -7.65 5.57
C ALA A 37 10.58 -9.00 5.00
N ARG A 38 10.78 -10.00 5.84
CA ARG A 38 11.19 -11.34 5.43
C ARG A 38 10.16 -12.00 4.50
N ARG A 39 8.87 -11.95 4.84
CA ARG A 39 7.79 -12.50 4.02
C ARG A 39 7.73 -11.86 2.63
N ILE A 40 7.86 -10.53 2.57
CA ILE A 40 7.87 -9.83 1.28
C ILE A 40 9.09 -10.24 0.46
N MET A 41 10.27 -10.38 1.07
CA MET A 41 11.47 -10.85 0.37
C MET A 41 11.31 -12.27 -0.19
N GLU A 42 10.60 -13.16 0.50
CA GLU A 42 10.32 -14.53 0.01
C GLU A 42 9.34 -14.53 -1.19
N LEU A 43 8.45 -13.53 -1.28
CA LEU A 43 7.47 -13.41 -2.37
C LEU A 43 8.04 -12.71 -3.60
N VAL A 44 8.97 -11.78 -3.40
CA VAL A 44 9.60 -11.06 -4.52
C VAL A 44 10.64 -11.97 -5.16
N PRO A 45 10.53 -12.27 -6.47
CA PRO A 45 11.54 -13.04 -7.17
C PRO A 45 12.89 -12.32 -7.13
N ASN A 46 13.98 -13.07 -7.29
CA ASN A 46 15.34 -12.51 -7.30
C ASN A 46 15.52 -11.59 -8.53
N LEU A 47 15.15 -10.33 -8.37
CA LEU A 47 15.13 -9.30 -9.39
C LEU A 47 16.26 -8.28 -9.15
N ARG A 48 16.80 -7.75 -10.24
CA ARG A 48 17.71 -6.60 -10.16
C ARG A 48 16.93 -5.34 -9.81
N PRO A 49 17.53 -4.35 -9.11
CA PRO A 49 16.83 -3.12 -8.70
C PRO A 49 16.12 -2.37 -9.84
N VAL A 50 16.66 -2.43 -11.06
CA VAL A 50 16.03 -1.82 -12.24
C VAL A 50 14.68 -2.47 -12.59
N GLU A 51 14.49 -3.73 -12.25
CA GLU A 51 13.27 -4.50 -12.51
C GLU A 51 12.17 -4.20 -11.48
N PHE A 52 12.51 -3.58 -10.34
CA PHE A 52 11.52 -3.11 -9.37
C PHE A 52 10.63 -1.99 -9.94
N VAL A 53 11.15 -1.17 -10.86
CA VAL A 53 10.38 -0.07 -11.46
C VAL A 53 9.15 -0.59 -12.23
N PRO A 54 9.30 -1.48 -13.23
CA PRO A 54 8.14 -2.03 -13.93
C PRO A 54 7.25 -2.89 -13.01
N LEU A 55 7.81 -3.60 -12.03
CA LEU A 55 7.02 -4.39 -11.08
C LEU A 55 6.12 -3.50 -10.24
N ALA A 56 6.66 -2.49 -9.56
CA ALA A 56 5.90 -1.56 -8.74
C ALA A 56 4.86 -0.77 -9.56
N ALA A 57 5.22 -0.38 -10.79
CA ALA A 57 4.27 0.27 -11.69
C ALA A 57 3.11 -0.65 -12.07
N LEU A 58 3.38 -1.93 -12.36
CA LEU A 58 2.37 -2.92 -12.71
C LEU A 58 1.43 -3.17 -11.53
N ILE A 59 1.96 -3.37 -10.32
CA ILE A 59 1.18 -3.58 -9.09
C ILE A 59 0.28 -2.37 -8.84
N GLY A 60 0.85 -1.16 -8.79
CA GLY A 60 0.09 0.06 -8.53
C GLY A 60 -1.01 0.31 -9.57
N VAL A 61 -0.76 0.06 -10.86
CA VAL A 61 -1.78 0.17 -11.91
C VAL A 61 -2.87 -0.88 -11.72
N TYR A 62 -2.49 -2.15 -11.58
CA TYR A 62 -3.42 -3.26 -11.49
C TYR A 62 -4.34 -3.13 -10.26
N GLU A 63 -3.77 -2.88 -9.08
CA GLU A 63 -4.54 -2.79 -7.85
C GLU A 63 -5.46 -1.57 -7.83
N GLU A 64 -5.00 -0.40 -8.26
CA GLU A 64 -5.85 0.77 -8.31
C GLU A 64 -7.00 0.63 -9.34
N LEU A 65 -6.75 0.00 -10.48
CA LEU A 65 -7.81 -0.31 -11.45
C LEU A 65 -8.86 -1.25 -10.86
N VAL A 66 -8.43 -2.32 -10.18
CA VAL A 66 -9.33 -3.31 -9.59
C VAL A 66 -10.12 -2.71 -8.42
N PHE A 67 -9.44 -2.06 -7.48
CA PHE A 67 -10.08 -1.64 -6.23
C PHE A 67 -10.78 -0.29 -6.37
N ARG A 68 -10.14 0.74 -6.94
CA ARG A 68 -10.71 2.09 -7.04
C ARG A 68 -11.48 2.29 -8.34
N GLY A 69 -10.96 1.76 -9.44
CA GLY A 69 -11.63 1.81 -10.74
C GLY A 69 -12.88 0.95 -10.80
N PHE A 70 -12.79 -0.31 -10.40
CA PHE A 70 -13.88 -1.26 -10.55
C PHE A 70 -14.67 -1.49 -9.25
N LEU A 71 -14.07 -2.11 -8.22
CA LEU A 71 -14.78 -2.56 -7.02
C LEU A 71 -15.49 -1.41 -6.29
N MET A 72 -14.77 -0.35 -5.94
CA MET A 72 -15.31 0.78 -5.20
C MET A 72 -16.45 1.47 -5.97
N THR A 73 -16.35 1.58 -7.31
CA THR A 73 -17.41 2.18 -8.14
C THR A 73 -18.65 1.29 -8.21
N ARG A 74 -18.51 -0.03 -8.22
CA ARG A 74 -19.61 -1.00 -8.16
C ARG A 74 -20.30 -0.98 -6.80
N LEU A 75 -19.51 -0.99 -5.73
CA LEU A 75 -20.03 -0.87 -4.37
C LEU A 75 -20.80 0.43 -4.16
N ARG A 76 -20.30 1.57 -4.66
CA ARG A 76 -21.02 2.84 -4.60
C ARG A 76 -22.40 2.75 -5.28
N ARG A 77 -22.47 2.16 -6.46
CA ARG A 77 -23.75 1.98 -7.18
C ARG A 77 -24.73 1.10 -6.41
N ALA A 78 -24.23 0.04 -5.80
CA ALA A 78 -25.03 -0.93 -5.04
C ALA A 78 -25.51 -0.36 -3.69
N THR A 79 -24.69 0.45 -3.01
CA THR A 79 -24.97 0.95 -1.66
C THR A 79 -25.50 2.39 -1.63
N GLY A 80 -25.47 3.09 -2.76
CA GLY A 80 -25.95 4.47 -2.89
C GLY A 80 -24.98 5.54 -2.35
N GLY A 81 -23.83 5.17 -1.75
CA GLY A 81 -22.93 6.12 -1.10
C GLY A 81 -21.44 5.77 -1.17
N TRP A 82 -20.59 6.80 -1.07
CA TRP A 82 -19.15 6.62 -1.07
C TRP A 82 -18.64 6.02 0.24
N THR A 83 -19.20 6.37 1.40
CA THR A 83 -18.71 5.93 2.71
C THR A 83 -18.69 4.40 2.80
N ILE A 84 -19.82 3.76 2.50
CA ILE A 84 -19.91 2.29 2.54
C ILE A 84 -19.00 1.67 1.48
N ALA A 85 -18.96 2.25 0.28
CA ALA A 85 -18.11 1.76 -0.79
C ALA A 85 -16.61 1.81 -0.42
N VAL A 86 -16.15 2.89 0.18
CA VAL A 86 -14.76 3.04 0.65
C VAL A 86 -14.46 2.02 1.75
N VAL A 87 -15.33 1.91 2.77
CA VAL A 87 -15.13 0.97 3.87
C VAL A 87 -15.05 -0.46 3.36
N LEU A 88 -16.01 -0.90 2.56
CA LEU A 88 -16.04 -2.27 2.03
C LEU A 88 -14.85 -2.54 1.10
N SER A 89 -14.49 -1.59 0.21
CA SER A 89 -13.32 -1.74 -0.65
C SER A 89 -12.03 -1.85 0.16
N THR A 90 -11.89 -1.04 1.22
CA THR A 90 -10.73 -1.11 2.13
C THR A 90 -10.68 -2.43 2.89
N VAL A 91 -11.81 -2.91 3.40
CA VAL A 91 -11.86 -4.22 4.09
C VAL A 91 -11.43 -5.35 3.16
N VAL A 92 -11.96 -5.39 1.94
CA VAL A 92 -11.59 -6.43 0.96
C VAL A 92 -10.11 -6.32 0.58
N PHE A 93 -9.63 -5.11 0.32
CA PHE A 93 -8.22 -4.86 0.01
C PHE A 93 -7.29 -5.36 1.12
N THR A 94 -7.55 -4.96 2.35
CA THR A 94 -6.76 -5.36 3.53
C THR A 94 -6.84 -6.87 3.79
N ALA A 95 -8.03 -7.47 3.63
CA ALA A 95 -8.22 -8.90 3.84
C ALA A 95 -7.42 -9.76 2.84
N LEU A 96 -7.30 -9.32 1.59
CA LEU A 96 -6.48 -10.01 0.59
C LEU A 96 -4.98 -9.96 0.93
N HIS A 97 -4.51 -8.87 1.51
CA HIS A 97 -3.12 -8.74 1.97
C HIS A 97 -2.82 -9.55 3.26
N ALA A 98 -3.84 -10.01 3.99
CA ALA A 98 -3.65 -10.78 5.22
C ALA A 98 -2.98 -12.16 4.99
N PHE A 99 -2.97 -12.66 3.76
CA PHE A 99 -2.27 -13.91 3.42
C PHE A 99 -0.75 -13.73 3.32
N GLU A 100 -0.28 -12.51 3.08
CA GLU A 100 1.12 -12.21 2.77
C GLU A 100 1.78 -11.36 3.85
N GLN A 101 0.99 -10.58 4.60
CA GLN A 101 1.50 -9.56 5.49
C GLN A 101 1.14 -9.81 6.95
N THR A 102 1.94 -9.24 7.85
CA THR A 102 1.71 -9.28 9.30
C THR A 102 0.60 -8.30 9.72
N ARG A 103 0.09 -8.46 10.96
CA ARG A 103 -0.99 -7.60 11.49
C ARG A 103 -0.62 -6.12 11.51
N SER A 104 0.63 -5.82 11.86
CA SER A 104 1.14 -4.44 11.85
C SER A 104 1.14 -3.84 10.45
N ALA A 105 1.60 -4.59 9.46
CA ALA A 105 1.58 -4.17 8.08
C ALA A 105 0.14 -3.98 7.54
N LEU A 106 -0.82 -4.81 7.97
CA LEU A 106 -2.22 -4.65 7.59
C LEU A 106 -2.83 -3.32 8.03
N VAL A 107 -2.39 -2.75 9.16
CA VAL A 107 -2.81 -1.39 9.56
C VAL A 107 -2.34 -0.36 8.53
N ILE A 108 -1.11 -0.49 8.06
CA ILE A 108 -0.56 0.39 7.00
C ILE A 108 -1.34 0.20 5.70
N VAL A 109 -1.57 -1.03 5.29
CA VAL A 109 -2.35 -1.36 4.08
C VAL A 109 -3.75 -0.74 4.13
N ALA A 110 -4.43 -0.79 5.30
CA ALA A 110 -5.74 -0.17 5.47
C ALA A 110 -5.67 1.36 5.35
N ILE A 111 -4.65 2.01 5.93
CA ILE A 111 -4.42 3.46 5.81
C ILE A 111 -4.17 3.85 4.36
N LEU A 112 -3.29 3.13 3.65
CA LEU A 112 -3.02 3.33 2.22
C LEU A 112 -4.31 3.23 1.41
N SER A 113 -5.10 2.18 1.64
CA SER A 113 -6.36 1.96 0.95
C SER A 113 -7.34 3.12 1.17
N LEU A 114 -7.47 3.63 2.39
CA LEU A 114 -8.32 4.78 2.70
C LEU A 114 -7.83 6.05 1.99
N VAL A 115 -6.55 6.37 2.09
CA VAL A 115 -5.97 7.56 1.45
C VAL A 115 -6.17 7.53 -0.06
N PHE A 116 -5.84 6.42 -0.72
CA PHE A 116 -5.99 6.28 -2.17
C PHE A 116 -7.46 6.35 -2.60
N SER A 117 -8.38 5.79 -1.82
CA SER A 117 -9.82 5.91 -2.07
C SER A 117 -10.30 7.36 -1.98
N LEU A 118 -9.91 8.08 -0.92
CA LEU A 118 -10.28 9.49 -0.72
C LEU A 118 -9.71 10.40 -1.81
N VAL A 119 -8.45 10.19 -2.20
CA VAL A 119 -7.81 10.94 -3.29
C VAL A 119 -8.50 10.67 -4.62
N THR A 120 -8.86 9.41 -4.90
CA THR A 120 -9.59 9.04 -6.11
C THR A 120 -10.94 9.74 -6.19
N ILE A 121 -11.69 9.79 -5.09
CA ILE A 121 -12.99 10.50 -5.01
C ILE A 121 -12.77 12.00 -5.20
N TRP A 122 -11.84 12.60 -4.46
CA TRP A 122 -11.53 14.02 -4.52
C TRP A 122 -11.12 14.47 -5.92
N ARG A 123 -10.22 13.71 -6.54
CA ARG A 123 -9.68 14.05 -7.87
C ARG A 123 -10.54 13.55 -9.03
N ARG A 124 -11.55 12.71 -8.76
CA ARG A 124 -12.33 11.99 -9.78
C ARG A 124 -11.43 11.27 -10.80
N SER A 125 -10.29 10.76 -10.34
CA SER A 125 -9.27 10.11 -11.14
C SER A 125 -8.44 9.18 -10.26
N ILE A 126 -8.16 7.97 -10.76
CA ILE A 126 -7.28 7.00 -10.09
C ILE A 126 -5.78 7.29 -10.31
N VAL A 127 -5.44 8.15 -11.27
CA VAL A 127 -4.04 8.40 -11.67
C VAL A 127 -3.16 8.88 -10.51
N PRO A 128 -3.57 9.82 -9.65
CA PRO A 128 -2.75 10.20 -8.49
C PRO A 128 -2.52 9.05 -7.50
N ALA A 129 -3.51 8.18 -7.29
CA ALA A 129 -3.38 7.00 -6.44
C ALA A 129 -2.41 5.99 -7.07
N ILE A 130 -2.50 5.70 -8.37
CA ILE A 130 -1.56 4.84 -9.11
C ILE A 130 -0.12 5.33 -8.91
N ILE A 131 0.12 6.64 -9.12
CA ILE A 131 1.48 7.21 -8.99
C ILE A 131 1.99 7.06 -7.56
N ALA A 132 1.17 7.41 -6.57
CA ALA A 132 1.57 7.31 -5.16
C ALA A 132 1.82 5.86 -4.74
N HIS A 133 0.97 4.92 -5.17
CA HIS A 133 1.07 3.49 -4.89
C HIS A 133 2.35 2.91 -5.50
N ALA A 134 2.55 3.09 -6.80
CA ALA A 134 3.75 2.59 -7.49
C ALA A 134 5.05 3.14 -6.88
N LEU A 135 5.08 4.41 -6.50
CA LEU A 135 6.25 5.00 -5.86
C LEU A 135 6.44 4.48 -4.42
N PHE A 136 5.35 4.24 -3.70
CA PHE A 136 5.41 3.62 -2.38
C PHE A 136 6.02 2.22 -2.47
N ASP A 137 5.47 1.35 -3.32
CA ASP A 137 5.98 -0.02 -3.50
C ASP A 137 7.44 -0.04 -3.96
N LEU A 138 7.78 0.81 -4.94
CA LEU A 138 9.16 0.94 -5.41
C LEU A 138 10.10 1.29 -4.26
N SER A 139 9.73 2.23 -3.40
CA SER A 139 10.54 2.63 -2.27
C SER A 139 10.69 1.52 -1.22
N GLN A 140 9.63 0.72 -0.98
CA GLN A 140 9.70 -0.44 -0.09
C GLN A 140 10.63 -1.52 -0.66
N LEU A 141 10.50 -1.86 -1.94
CA LEU A 141 11.37 -2.84 -2.60
C LEU A 141 12.85 -2.42 -2.57
N LEU A 142 13.13 -1.14 -2.82
CA LEU A 142 14.50 -0.61 -2.76
C LEU A 142 15.06 -0.65 -1.32
N LEU A 143 14.25 -0.28 -0.31
CA LEU A 143 14.66 -0.34 1.09
C LEU A 143 14.95 -1.78 1.52
N LEU A 144 14.10 -2.74 1.16
CA LEU A 144 14.30 -4.16 1.44
C LEU A 144 15.57 -4.68 0.77
N HIS A 145 15.81 -4.32 -0.49
CA HIS A 145 17.04 -4.69 -1.20
C HIS A 145 18.30 -4.16 -0.52
N LEU A 146 18.28 -2.90 -0.07
CA LEU A 146 19.41 -2.30 0.65
C LEU A 146 19.64 -2.94 2.03
N GLN A 147 18.60 -3.39 2.71
CA GLN A 147 18.69 -4.06 4.01
C GLN A 147 19.19 -5.50 3.88
N ALA A 148 18.82 -6.18 2.81
CA ALA A 148 19.24 -7.55 2.55
C ALA A 148 20.72 -7.68 2.12
N GLY A 149 21.34 -6.57 1.68
CA GLY A 149 22.72 -6.57 1.20
C GLY A 149 22.97 -7.58 0.08
N ASP A 150 24.13 -8.27 0.10
CA ASP A 150 24.50 -9.25 -0.94
C ASP A 150 23.70 -10.57 -0.89
N SER A 151 22.70 -10.69 -0.03
CA SER A 151 21.85 -11.90 0.06
C SER A 151 20.96 -12.11 -1.18
N TRP A 152 20.93 -11.13 -2.10
CA TRP A 152 20.19 -11.18 -3.37
C TRP A 152 21.06 -11.68 -4.56
N THR A 153 22.34 -11.93 -4.34
CA THR A 153 23.26 -12.48 -5.34
C THR A 153 23.44 -13.98 -5.17
#